data_d18836d762fd4e1ec2539984ce22e6ba
#
_entry.id   d18836d762fd4e1ec2539984ce22e6ba
#
_cell.length_a   1.000
_cell.length_b   1.000
_cell.length_c   1.000
_cell.angle_alpha   90.00
_cell.angle_beta   90.00
_cell.angle_gamma   90.00
#
_symmetry.space_group_name_H-M   'P 1'
#
loop_
_entity.id
_entity.type
_entity.pdbx_description
1 polymer ?
#
loop_
_entity_poly.entity_id
_entity_poly.type
_entity_poly.pdbx_seq_one_letter_code
_entity_poly.pdbx_strand_id
1 'polypeptide(L)'
;MKNNSVSKSFTRYAAIQAIYSLNYSKNLQEIQTYLINNNAFLIDLDVKVNFDKTKINKIFLLKILEVIQNSQEKIDELISSNLTDGWNIDRLPVVQLAILRVAISEMMNFPKTSLGIIISEYLMLTESFFTEKECAFTNAILENIYKNLNDKESSESRTKNT
;
A
#
# COMPACT_ATOMS: atom_id res chain seq x y z
N MET A 1 -1.60 -11.64 -19.80
CA MET A 1 -0.89 -10.47 -19.27
C MET A 1 -1.80 -9.35 -18.76
N LYS A 2 -2.82 -8.95 -19.51
CA LYS A 2 -3.80 -7.94 -19.04
C LYS A 2 -4.52 -8.36 -17.75
N ASN A 3 -4.84 -9.64 -17.58
CA ASN A 3 -5.55 -10.15 -16.40
C ASN A 3 -4.72 -10.07 -15.11
N ASN A 4 -3.39 -10.18 -15.17
CA ASN A 4 -2.52 -10.12 -14.00
C ASN A 4 -2.38 -8.67 -13.48
N SER A 5 -2.29 -7.70 -14.38
CA SER A 5 -2.23 -6.28 -14.01
C SER A 5 -3.50 -5.81 -13.31
N VAL A 6 -4.67 -6.13 -13.88
CA VAL A 6 -5.98 -5.79 -13.30
C VAL A 6 -6.19 -6.52 -11.97
N SER A 7 -5.77 -7.79 -11.87
CA SER A 7 -5.82 -8.55 -10.64
C SER A 7 -4.96 -7.93 -9.52
N LYS A 8 -3.78 -7.43 -9.86
CA LYS A 8 -2.94 -6.72 -8.89
C LYS A 8 -3.56 -5.39 -8.43
N SER A 9 -4.15 -4.61 -9.34
CA SER A 9 -4.86 -3.37 -8.99
C SER A 9 -6.01 -3.66 -8.03
N PHE A 10 -6.81 -4.66 -8.32
CA PHE A 10 -7.88 -5.13 -7.45
C PHE A 10 -7.36 -5.59 -6.09
N THR A 11 -6.26 -6.34 -6.09
CA THR A 11 -5.65 -6.88 -4.87
C THR A 11 -5.06 -5.76 -3.99
N ARG A 12 -4.48 -4.71 -4.58
CA ARG A 12 -4.03 -3.52 -3.83
C ARG A 12 -5.19 -2.88 -3.06
N TYR A 13 -6.32 -2.74 -3.72
CA TYR A 13 -7.53 -2.23 -3.07
C TYR A 13 -7.99 -3.13 -1.93
N ALA A 14 -8.01 -4.45 -2.14
CA ALA A 14 -8.34 -5.41 -1.09
C ALA A 14 -7.37 -5.32 0.10
N ALA A 15 -6.08 -5.16 -0.16
CA ALA A 15 -5.06 -4.99 0.88
C ALA A 15 -5.30 -3.72 1.71
N ILE A 16 -5.62 -2.60 1.06
CA ILE A 16 -5.96 -1.35 1.74
C ILE A 16 -7.17 -1.53 2.64
N GLN A 17 -8.20 -2.22 2.17
CA GLN A 17 -9.38 -2.52 2.98
C GLN A 17 -9.05 -3.41 4.18
N ALA A 18 -8.19 -4.40 4.00
CA ALA A 18 -7.74 -5.26 5.09
C ALA A 18 -7.07 -4.44 6.20
N ILE A 19 -6.13 -3.57 5.83
CA ILE A 19 -5.40 -2.73 6.78
C ILE A 19 -6.32 -1.69 7.44
N TYR A 20 -7.21 -1.07 6.67
CA TYR A 20 -8.23 -0.19 7.21
C TYR A 20 -9.12 -0.89 8.25
N SER A 21 -9.56 -2.11 7.94
CA SER A 21 -10.45 -2.89 8.79
C SER A 21 -9.82 -3.27 10.13
N LEU A 22 -8.49 -3.31 10.24
CA LEU A 22 -7.79 -3.57 11.50
C LEU A 22 -8.03 -2.50 12.56
N ASN A 23 -8.48 -1.31 12.18
CA ASN A 23 -8.87 -0.28 13.15
C ASN A 23 -10.16 -0.66 13.90
N TYR A 24 -10.96 -1.56 13.33
CA TYR A 24 -12.26 -1.98 13.86
C TYR A 24 -12.27 -3.46 14.28
N SER A 25 -11.38 -4.27 13.72
CA SER A 25 -11.22 -5.68 14.03
C SER A 25 -9.73 -6.00 14.15
N LYS A 26 -9.37 -6.72 15.19
CA LYS A 26 -7.95 -7.05 15.46
C LYS A 26 -7.49 -8.33 14.78
N ASN A 27 -8.36 -9.02 14.04
CA ASN A 27 -8.04 -10.32 13.47
C ASN A 27 -7.77 -10.22 11.95
N LEU A 28 -6.50 -9.98 11.61
CA LEU A 28 -6.06 -9.90 10.22
C LEU A 28 -6.32 -11.21 9.46
N GLN A 29 -6.17 -12.35 10.12
CA GLN A 29 -6.35 -13.66 9.47
C GLN A 29 -7.80 -13.88 9.03
N GLU A 30 -8.76 -13.48 9.83
CA GLU A 30 -10.18 -13.55 9.44
C GLU A 30 -10.49 -12.64 8.26
N ILE A 31 -9.94 -11.42 8.26
CA ILE A 31 -10.11 -10.46 7.15
C ILE A 31 -9.52 -11.05 5.86
N GLN A 32 -8.30 -11.58 5.91
CA GLN A 32 -7.66 -12.23 4.76
C GLN A 32 -8.51 -13.38 4.20
N THR A 33 -8.97 -14.24 5.08
CA THR A 33 -9.77 -15.41 4.71
C THR A 33 -11.08 -14.99 4.04
N TYR A 34 -11.73 -13.97 4.58
CA TYR A 34 -12.95 -13.41 3.98
C TYR A 34 -12.69 -12.88 2.57
N LEU A 35 -11.67 -12.04 2.39
CA LEU A 35 -11.35 -11.44 1.10
C LEU A 35 -11.01 -12.48 0.04
N ILE A 36 -10.28 -13.50 0.40
CA ILE A 36 -9.87 -14.57 -0.51
C ILE A 36 -11.06 -15.46 -0.89
N ASN A 37 -11.83 -15.90 0.10
CA ASN A 37 -12.92 -16.86 -0.12
C ASN A 37 -14.11 -16.25 -0.86
N ASN A 38 -14.39 -14.98 -0.60
CA ASN A 38 -15.54 -14.30 -1.19
C ASN A 38 -15.15 -13.49 -2.43
N ASN A 39 -13.86 -13.27 -2.67
CA ASN A 39 -13.36 -12.40 -3.73
C ASN A 39 -14.13 -11.08 -3.77
N ALA A 40 -14.41 -10.52 -2.60
CA ALA A 40 -15.29 -9.37 -2.43
C ALA A 40 -14.70 -8.40 -1.42
N PHE A 41 -15.10 -7.15 -1.53
CA PHE A 41 -14.73 -6.12 -0.57
C PHE A 41 -15.63 -6.18 0.67
N LEU A 42 -15.06 -5.82 1.81
CA LEU A 42 -15.81 -5.68 3.07
C LEU A 42 -16.74 -4.47 3.06
N ILE A 43 -16.36 -3.45 2.29
CA ILE A 43 -17.10 -2.20 2.15
C ILE A 43 -17.19 -1.90 0.67
N ASP A 44 -18.39 -1.62 0.19
CA ASP A 44 -18.60 -1.17 -1.19
C ASP A 44 -18.16 0.30 -1.27
N LEU A 45 -16.95 0.51 -1.74
CA LEU A 45 -16.39 1.83 -1.94
C LEU A 45 -16.51 2.17 -3.43
N ASP A 46 -16.97 3.38 -3.70
CA ASP A 46 -17.17 3.87 -5.07
C ASP A 46 -15.81 4.15 -5.72
N VAL A 47 -15.19 3.11 -6.24
CA VAL A 47 -13.90 3.19 -6.92
C VAL A 47 -14.15 3.36 -8.42
N LYS A 48 -13.41 4.27 -9.05
CA LYS A 48 -13.54 4.62 -10.47
C LYS A 48 -13.21 3.48 -11.45
N VAL A 49 -12.71 2.35 -10.94
CA VAL A 49 -12.32 1.19 -11.76
C VAL A 49 -13.34 0.08 -11.59
N ASN A 50 -13.80 -0.47 -12.72
CA ASN A 50 -14.68 -1.62 -12.71
C ASN A 50 -13.87 -2.89 -12.50
N PHE A 51 -14.06 -3.53 -11.35
CA PHE A 51 -13.41 -4.78 -10.99
C PHE A 51 -14.31 -6.01 -11.15
N ASP A 52 -15.44 -5.88 -11.82
CA ASP A 52 -16.36 -7.00 -12.08
C ASP A 52 -15.62 -8.19 -12.68
N LYS A 53 -15.85 -9.39 -12.14
CA LYS A 53 -15.22 -10.65 -12.55
C LYS A 53 -13.70 -10.73 -12.34
N THR A 54 -13.07 -9.73 -11.71
CA THR A 54 -11.65 -9.78 -11.37
C THR A 54 -11.45 -10.60 -10.10
N LYS A 55 -10.40 -11.40 -10.07
CA LYS A 55 -10.05 -12.23 -8.90
C LYS A 55 -8.88 -11.64 -8.14
N ILE A 56 -8.91 -11.80 -6.82
CA ILE A 56 -7.79 -11.44 -5.95
C ILE A 56 -6.57 -12.32 -6.29
N ASN A 57 -5.41 -11.70 -6.46
CA ASN A 57 -4.14 -12.42 -6.52
C ASN A 57 -3.73 -12.78 -5.09
N LYS A 58 -3.98 -14.02 -4.70
CA LYS A 58 -3.77 -14.51 -3.33
C LYS A 58 -2.32 -14.35 -2.87
N ILE A 59 -1.36 -14.72 -3.71
CA ILE A 59 0.07 -14.66 -3.37
C ILE A 59 0.49 -13.20 -3.13
N PHE A 60 0.08 -12.31 -4.01
CA PHE A 60 0.38 -10.87 -3.90
C PHE A 60 -0.23 -10.26 -2.63
N LEU A 61 -1.49 -10.58 -2.33
CA LEU A 61 -2.17 -10.11 -1.12
C LEU A 61 -1.44 -10.57 0.14
N LEU A 62 -1.13 -11.85 0.25
CA LEU A 62 -0.49 -12.41 1.44
C LEU A 62 0.91 -11.84 1.66
N LYS A 63 1.69 -11.63 0.61
CA LYS A 63 3.02 -11.02 0.71
C LYS A 63 2.97 -9.58 1.20
N ILE A 64 2.02 -8.78 0.68
CA ILE A 64 1.86 -7.39 1.14
C ILE A 64 1.48 -7.36 2.62
N LEU A 65 0.49 -8.14 3.03
CA LEU A 65 0.00 -8.14 4.41
C LEU A 65 1.03 -8.70 5.39
N GLU A 66 1.82 -9.68 4.98
CA GLU A 66 2.91 -10.24 5.79
C GLU A 66 3.97 -9.19 6.11
N VAL A 67 4.39 -8.39 5.14
CA VAL A 67 5.38 -7.32 5.37
C VAL A 67 4.84 -6.29 6.36
N ILE A 68 3.58 -5.89 6.22
CA ILE A 68 2.96 -4.94 7.15
C ILE A 68 2.93 -5.52 8.56
N GLN A 69 2.51 -6.76 8.70
CA GLN A 69 2.41 -7.44 9.99
C GLN A 69 3.77 -7.54 10.70
N ASN A 70 4.83 -7.85 9.94
CA ASN A 70 6.17 -8.07 10.49
C ASN A 70 6.99 -6.79 10.63
N SER A 71 6.66 -5.73 9.90
CA SER A 71 7.49 -4.54 9.76
C SER A 71 6.70 -3.23 9.90
N GLN A 72 5.56 -3.24 10.60
CA GLN A 72 4.72 -2.05 10.74
C GLN A 72 5.48 -0.88 11.36
N GLU A 73 6.28 -1.12 12.39
CA GLU A 73 7.07 -0.07 13.04
C GLU A 73 8.02 0.60 12.06
N LYS A 74 8.71 -0.18 11.23
CA LYS A 74 9.61 0.35 10.20
C LYS A 74 8.86 1.14 9.14
N ILE A 75 7.70 0.66 8.71
CA ILE A 75 6.84 1.38 7.75
C ILE A 75 6.38 2.70 8.36
N ASP A 76 5.91 2.70 9.59
CA ASP A 76 5.43 3.90 10.27
C ASP A 76 6.57 4.90 10.53
N GLU A 77 7.79 4.46 10.80
CA GLU A 77 8.97 5.31 10.87
C GLU A 77 9.29 5.99 9.54
N LEU A 78 9.20 5.26 8.43
CA LEU A 78 9.38 5.82 7.09
C LEU A 78 8.34 6.90 6.80
N ILE A 79 7.09 6.68 7.18
CA ILE A 79 6.03 7.68 7.03
C ILE A 79 6.34 8.89 7.91
N SER A 80 6.58 8.68 9.19
CA SER A 80 6.80 9.74 10.18
C SER A 80 7.99 10.63 9.82
N SER A 81 9.09 10.06 9.34
CA SER A 81 10.29 10.80 8.95
C SER A 81 10.09 11.69 7.72
N ASN A 82 9.04 11.46 6.96
CA ASN A 82 8.68 12.27 5.78
C ASN A 82 7.54 13.25 6.06
N LEU A 83 7.02 13.32 7.28
CA LEU A 83 6.02 14.31 7.65
C LEU A 83 6.71 15.64 8.01
N THR A 84 6.03 16.76 7.70
CA THR A 84 6.51 18.07 8.07
C THR A 84 6.31 18.36 9.56
N ASP A 85 7.05 19.34 10.08
CA ASP A 85 6.98 19.75 11.49
C ASP A 85 5.55 20.03 11.95
N GLY A 86 5.20 19.49 13.13
CA GLY A 86 3.87 19.62 13.71
C GLY A 86 2.85 18.60 13.24
N TRP A 87 3.18 17.77 12.26
CA TRP A 87 2.37 16.62 11.84
C TRP A 87 2.91 15.33 12.41
N ASN A 88 2.01 14.47 12.87
CA ASN A 88 2.36 13.11 13.24
C ASN A 88 1.42 12.12 12.57
N ILE A 89 1.80 10.85 12.57
CA ILE A 89 1.09 9.77 11.91
C ILE A 89 -0.36 9.62 12.40
N ASP A 90 -0.62 9.94 13.67
CA ASP A 90 -1.96 9.83 14.27
C ASP A 90 -2.95 10.87 13.75
N ARG A 91 -2.45 11.91 13.10
CA ARG A 91 -3.29 12.95 12.47
C ARG A 91 -3.66 12.65 11.04
N LEU A 92 -3.06 11.63 10.44
CA LEU A 92 -3.42 11.22 9.08
C LEU A 92 -4.80 10.56 9.08
N PRO A 93 -5.63 10.81 8.06
CA PRO A 93 -6.86 10.05 7.88
C PRO A 93 -6.57 8.55 7.83
N VAL A 94 -7.42 7.75 8.46
CA VAL A 94 -7.19 6.30 8.61
C VAL A 94 -7.05 5.61 7.24
N VAL A 95 -7.84 6.01 6.26
CA VAL A 95 -7.77 5.46 4.89
C VAL A 95 -6.45 5.85 4.22
N GLN A 96 -6.01 7.10 4.39
CA GLN A 96 -4.74 7.56 3.81
C GLN A 96 -3.55 6.81 4.42
N LEU A 97 -3.56 6.59 5.73
CA LEU A 97 -2.54 5.80 6.40
C LEU A 97 -2.52 4.35 5.89
N ALA A 98 -3.68 3.74 5.68
CA ALA A 98 -3.78 2.40 5.11
C ALA A 98 -3.18 2.35 3.69
N ILE A 99 -3.48 3.34 2.85
CA ILE A 99 -2.92 3.45 1.50
C ILE A 99 -1.38 3.53 1.56
N LEU A 100 -0.85 4.39 2.42
CA LEU A 100 0.61 4.55 2.57
C LEU A 100 1.27 3.25 3.05
N ARG A 101 0.71 2.60 4.05
CA ARG A 101 1.25 1.34 4.57
C ARG A 101 1.29 0.25 3.50
N VAL A 102 0.24 0.10 2.73
CA VAL A 102 0.18 -0.91 1.66
C VAL A 102 1.17 -0.59 0.55
N ALA A 103 1.24 0.67 0.12
CA ALA A 103 2.18 1.11 -0.91
C ALA A 103 3.65 0.86 -0.51
N ILE A 104 4.00 1.21 0.71
CA ILE A 104 5.37 1.01 1.22
C ILE A 104 5.69 -0.47 1.35
N SER A 105 4.73 -1.28 1.81
CA SER A 105 4.87 -2.74 1.85
C SER A 105 5.16 -3.31 0.47
N GLU A 106 4.47 -2.84 -0.56
CA GLU A 106 4.73 -3.26 -1.95
C GLU A 106 6.15 -2.87 -2.39
N MET A 107 6.58 -1.64 -2.09
CA MET A 107 7.95 -1.20 -2.40
C MET A 107 9.01 -2.10 -1.76
N MET A 108 8.81 -2.47 -0.50
CA MET A 108 9.75 -3.29 0.28
C MET A 108 9.80 -4.74 -0.22
N ASN A 109 8.66 -5.29 -0.58
CA ASN A 109 8.54 -6.71 -0.95
C ASN A 109 8.76 -6.96 -2.45
N PHE A 110 8.51 -5.95 -3.28
CA PHE A 110 8.64 -6.04 -4.73
C PHE A 110 9.51 -4.90 -5.27
N PRO A 111 10.82 -4.91 -4.98
CA PRO A 111 11.70 -3.78 -5.31
C PRO A 111 11.84 -3.52 -6.81
N LYS A 112 11.47 -4.48 -7.66
CA LYS A 112 11.48 -4.32 -9.11
C LYS A 112 10.27 -3.55 -9.65
N THR A 113 9.25 -3.32 -8.84
CA THR A 113 8.10 -2.50 -9.26
C THR A 113 8.55 -1.04 -9.39
N SER A 114 8.33 -0.46 -10.56
CA SER A 114 8.77 0.91 -10.84
C SER A 114 8.01 1.94 -10.02
N LEU A 115 8.65 3.09 -9.76
CA LEU A 115 8.00 4.23 -9.11
C LEU A 115 6.75 4.68 -9.87
N GLY A 116 6.79 4.67 -11.21
CA GLY A 116 5.65 5.04 -12.05
C GLY A 116 4.42 4.17 -11.78
N ILE A 117 4.60 2.87 -11.60
CA ILE A 117 3.50 1.94 -11.28
C ILE A 117 2.98 2.22 -9.86
N ILE A 118 3.87 2.34 -8.88
CA ILE A 118 3.48 2.65 -7.50
C ILE A 118 2.66 3.94 -7.45
N ILE A 119 3.16 5.00 -8.04
CA ILE A 119 2.47 6.30 -8.03
C ILE A 119 1.11 6.21 -8.74
N SER A 120 1.06 5.68 -9.96
CA SER A 120 -0.20 5.62 -10.71
C SER A 120 -1.27 4.78 -10.01
N GLU A 121 -0.90 3.64 -9.47
CA GLU A 121 -1.84 2.73 -8.80
C GLU A 121 -2.37 3.31 -7.48
N TYR A 122 -1.49 3.83 -6.64
CA TYR A 122 -1.91 4.33 -5.32
C TYR A 122 -2.53 5.72 -5.36
N LEU A 123 -2.17 6.57 -6.35
CA LEU A 123 -2.89 7.83 -6.57
C LEU A 123 -4.31 7.60 -7.09
N MET A 124 -4.51 6.65 -7.98
CA MET A 124 -5.85 6.27 -8.44
C MET A 124 -6.76 5.91 -7.26
N LEU A 125 -6.24 5.13 -6.31
CA LEU A 125 -6.98 4.75 -5.10
C LEU A 125 -7.19 5.96 -4.18
N THR A 126 -6.19 6.81 -4.02
CA THR A 126 -6.28 8.03 -3.20
C THR A 126 -7.33 9.00 -3.75
N GLU A 127 -7.38 9.17 -5.06
CA GLU A 127 -8.38 10.02 -5.75
C GLU A 127 -9.82 9.57 -5.50
N SER A 128 -10.02 8.29 -5.18
CA SER A 128 -11.36 7.76 -4.87
C SER A 128 -11.89 8.25 -3.52
N PHE A 129 -11.01 8.71 -2.62
CA PHE A 129 -11.37 9.08 -1.25
C PHE A 129 -11.09 10.54 -0.93
N PHE A 130 -10.17 11.19 -1.62
CA PHE A 130 -9.60 12.48 -1.23
C PHE A 130 -9.53 13.45 -2.40
N THR A 131 -9.27 14.72 -2.06
CA THR A 131 -9.09 15.83 -3.01
C THR A 131 -7.64 15.93 -3.47
N GLU A 132 -7.34 16.91 -4.34
CA GLU A 132 -6.01 17.14 -4.90
C GLU A 132 -4.92 17.34 -3.83
N LYS A 133 -5.26 17.95 -2.70
CA LYS A 133 -4.30 18.22 -1.62
C LYS A 133 -3.74 16.93 -1.03
N GLU A 134 -4.61 15.99 -0.70
CA GLU A 134 -4.22 14.70 -0.14
C GLU A 134 -3.51 13.83 -1.19
N CYS A 135 -3.91 13.93 -2.44
CA CYS A 135 -3.23 13.23 -3.55
C CYS A 135 -1.81 13.76 -3.76
N ALA A 136 -1.61 15.07 -3.73
CA ALA A 136 -0.29 15.68 -3.83
C ALA A 136 0.61 15.27 -2.66
N PHE A 137 0.06 15.23 -1.45
CA PHE A 137 0.77 14.75 -0.26
C PHE A 137 1.18 13.28 -0.41
N THR A 138 0.26 12.41 -0.81
CA THR A 138 0.54 10.99 -1.04
C THR A 138 1.63 10.80 -2.09
N ASN A 139 1.55 11.52 -3.21
CA ASN A 139 2.55 11.46 -4.26
C ASN A 139 3.96 11.82 -3.75
N ALA A 140 4.06 12.95 -3.05
CA ALA A 140 5.34 13.44 -2.55
C ALA A 140 5.99 12.46 -1.54
N ILE A 141 5.21 11.96 -0.60
CA ILE A 141 5.72 11.06 0.43
C ILE A 141 6.13 9.69 -0.15
N LEU A 142 5.35 9.14 -1.08
CA LEU A 142 5.69 7.88 -1.73
C LEU A 142 6.94 8.00 -2.60
N GLU A 143 7.08 9.08 -3.32
CA GLU A 143 8.27 9.34 -4.13
C GLU A 143 9.53 9.42 -3.28
N ASN A 144 9.49 10.16 -2.17
CA ASN A 144 10.62 10.29 -1.25
C ASN A 144 10.99 8.95 -0.60
N ILE A 145 10.01 8.18 -0.15
CA ILE A 145 10.25 6.87 0.46
C ILE A 145 10.83 5.89 -0.56
N TYR A 146 10.31 5.89 -1.77
CA TYR A 146 10.82 5.03 -2.85
C TYR A 146 12.30 5.30 -3.14
N LYS A 147 12.68 6.57 -3.25
CA LYS A 147 14.08 6.97 -3.46
C LYS A 147 14.97 6.56 -2.29
N ASN A 148 14.52 6.77 -1.06
CA ASN A 148 15.27 6.42 0.13
C ASN A 148 15.52 4.91 0.25
N LEU A 149 14.54 4.09 -0.10
CA LEU A 149 14.70 2.64 -0.10
C LEU A 149 15.71 2.17 -1.15
N ASN A 150 15.68 2.74 -2.35
CA ASN A 150 16.60 2.40 -3.42
C ASN A 150 18.04 2.86 -3.14
N ASP A 151 18.23 4.03 -2.52
CA ASP A 151 19.54 4.54 -2.13
C ASP A 151 20.19 3.65 -1.07
N LYS A 152 19.44 3.13 -0.12
CA LYS A 152 19.95 2.18 0.89
C LYS A 152 20.39 0.87 0.25
N GLU A 153 19.62 0.31 -0.68
CA GLU A 153 20.01 -0.91 -1.40
C GLU A 153 21.31 -0.72 -2.19
N SER A 154 21.49 0.44 -2.83
CA SER A 154 22.72 0.78 -3.58
C SER A 154 23.93 0.90 -2.67
N SER A 155 23.78 1.41 -1.45
CA SER A 155 24.86 1.53 -0.47
C SER A 155 25.25 0.18 0.12
N GLU A 156 24.27 -0.68 0.41
CA GLU A 156 24.52 -2.04 0.93
C GLU A 156 25.19 -2.94 -0.11
N SER A 157 24.83 -2.82 -1.39
CA SER A 157 25.46 -3.59 -2.46
C SER A 157 26.91 -3.17 -2.71
N ARG A 158 27.26 -1.88 -2.49
CA ARG A 158 28.65 -1.38 -2.59
C ARG A 158 29.54 -1.88 -1.45
N THR A 159 28.98 -2.04 -0.25
CA THR A 159 29.73 -2.53 0.92
C THR A 159 30.00 -4.03 0.86
N LYS A 160 29.16 -4.80 0.15
CA LYS A 160 29.38 -6.25 -0.03
C LYS A 160 30.39 -6.60 -1.12
N ASN A 161 30.78 -5.66 -1.97
CA ASN A 161 31.75 -5.84 -3.06
C ASN A 161 33.15 -5.30 -2.73
N THR A 162 33.36 -4.88 -1.51
CA THR A 162 34.66 -4.55 -0.95
C THR A 162 35.06 -5.54 0.13
#